data_219d37c8e7f0b368dfb6767504e702ae
#
_entry.id   219d37c8e7f0b368dfb6767504e702ae
#
_cell.length_a   1.000
_cell.length_b   1.000
_cell.length_c   1.000
_cell.angle_alpha   90.00
_cell.angle_beta   90.00
_cell.angle_gamma   90.00
#
_symmetry.space_group_name_H-M   'P 1'
#
loop_
_entity.id
_entity.type
_entity.pdbx_description
1 polymer ?
#
loop_
_entity_poly.entity_id
_entity_poly.type
_entity_poly.pdbx_seq_one_letter_code
_entity_poly.pdbx_strand_id
1 'polypeptide(L)'
;MKKILISSGGSGGHINPSIALYSHLKEKYYVKIITDQRGARYLAKSSCKFEIIDVPNIFNNLFKLSINIFKNIISFFQSYIYLKKNNFDILISTGGYMSIPLFLSAKFLKKEVFLYEPNTTLGRANRFMINYSKKIFCITNKINNLPKKFENKIFVIEPLLRKEIYEIEKNNQNKISNPLKIIILGGSQGANFFDKNLKNSIINISKKIPIEVIQQTNEKNITSLRDIYLKNNIKNKIFSFDKNFLNG
;
A
#
# COMPACT_ATOMS: atom_id res chain seq x y z
N MET A 1 -19.88 -14.81 13.79
CA MET A 1 -19.28 -13.83 12.85
C MET A 1 -17.87 -14.32 12.54
N LYS A 2 -17.50 -14.42 11.23
CA LYS A 2 -16.14 -14.84 10.83
C LYS A 2 -15.10 -13.82 11.28
N LYS A 3 -13.93 -14.35 11.68
CA LYS A 3 -12.78 -13.55 12.11
C LYS A 3 -11.73 -13.53 11.01
N ILE A 4 -11.39 -12.34 10.54
CA ILE A 4 -10.43 -12.12 9.44
C ILE A 4 -9.18 -11.45 9.97
N LEU A 5 -8.04 -12.05 9.70
CA LEU A 5 -6.74 -11.45 9.96
C LEU A 5 -6.14 -10.95 8.65
N ILE A 6 -5.71 -9.69 8.63
CA ILE A 6 -4.99 -9.11 7.49
C ILE A 6 -3.51 -9.03 7.87
N SER A 7 -2.64 -9.68 7.10
CA SER A 7 -1.19 -9.55 7.27
C SER A 7 -0.62 -8.56 6.26
N SER A 8 0.10 -7.58 6.75
CA SER A 8 0.65 -6.52 5.91
C SER A 8 1.94 -5.99 6.52
N GLY A 9 2.95 -5.78 5.73
CA GLY A 9 4.22 -5.30 6.26
C GLY A 9 4.95 -4.29 5.42
N GLY A 10 5.81 -3.56 6.12
CA GLY A 10 6.94 -2.84 5.59
C GLY A 10 6.67 -1.48 4.98
N SER A 11 5.98 -1.38 3.89
CA SER A 11 5.84 -0.14 3.13
C SER A 11 4.39 0.30 2.97
N GLY A 12 4.18 1.59 2.68
CA GLY A 12 2.86 2.13 2.37
C GLY A 12 2.13 1.38 1.24
N GLY A 13 2.88 0.79 0.29
CA GLY A 13 2.31 -0.02 -0.80
C GLY A 13 1.58 -1.28 -0.34
N HIS A 14 1.93 -1.85 0.81
CA HIS A 14 1.21 -2.98 1.41
C HIS A 14 0.21 -2.53 2.47
N ILE A 15 0.57 -1.51 3.26
CA ILE A 15 -0.28 -1.03 4.37
C ILE A 15 -1.54 -0.31 3.87
N ASN A 16 -1.45 0.55 2.86
CA ASN A 16 -2.62 1.25 2.35
C ASN A 16 -3.73 0.29 1.85
N PRO A 17 -3.42 -0.77 1.06
CA PRO A 17 -4.40 -1.80 0.76
C PRO A 17 -4.98 -2.49 2.00
N SER A 18 -4.18 -2.73 3.04
CA SER A 18 -4.69 -3.37 4.26
C SER A 18 -5.65 -2.47 5.04
N ILE A 19 -5.40 -1.16 5.07
CA ILE A 19 -6.34 -0.17 5.64
C ILE A 19 -7.65 -0.15 4.84
N ALA A 20 -7.56 -0.16 3.51
CA ALA A 20 -8.73 -0.20 2.66
C ALA A 20 -9.54 -1.48 2.88
N LEU A 21 -8.91 -2.66 2.87
CA LEU A 21 -9.56 -3.93 3.19
C LEU A 21 -10.23 -3.90 4.57
N TYR A 22 -9.53 -3.39 5.58
CA TYR A 22 -10.07 -3.26 6.92
C TYR A 22 -11.33 -2.40 6.93
N SER A 23 -11.33 -1.23 6.27
CA SER A 23 -12.47 -0.31 6.25
C SER A 23 -13.72 -0.94 5.64
N HIS A 24 -13.57 -1.75 4.59
CA HIS A 24 -14.69 -2.45 3.93
C HIS A 24 -15.19 -3.69 4.71
N LEU A 25 -14.28 -4.41 5.37
CA LEU A 25 -14.62 -5.69 6.01
C LEU A 25 -15.12 -5.55 7.44
N LYS A 26 -14.70 -4.51 8.18
CA LYS A 26 -15.00 -4.33 9.61
C LYS A 26 -16.50 -4.24 9.95
N GLU A 27 -17.34 -3.89 8.99
CA GLU A 27 -18.79 -3.77 9.20
C GLU A 27 -19.48 -5.14 9.28
N LYS A 28 -18.93 -6.15 8.59
CA LYS A 28 -19.53 -7.49 8.47
C LYS A 28 -18.74 -8.58 9.20
N TYR A 29 -17.49 -8.30 9.54
CA TYR A 29 -16.56 -9.28 10.11
C TYR A 29 -15.78 -8.70 11.27
N TYR A 30 -15.31 -9.55 12.15
CA TYR A 30 -14.27 -9.16 13.10
C TYR A 30 -12.94 -9.12 12.35
N VAL A 31 -12.34 -7.93 12.22
CA VAL A 31 -11.12 -7.74 11.45
C VAL A 31 -10.01 -7.18 12.33
N LYS A 32 -8.80 -7.68 12.17
CA LYS A 32 -7.59 -7.17 12.78
C LYS A 32 -6.44 -7.19 11.76
N ILE A 33 -5.50 -6.24 11.87
CA ILE A 33 -4.29 -6.21 11.06
C ILE A 33 -3.11 -6.67 11.90
N ILE A 34 -2.22 -7.50 11.33
CA ILE A 34 -0.88 -7.74 11.86
C ILE A 34 0.14 -7.12 10.93
N THR A 35 1.11 -6.42 11.52
CA THR A 35 2.17 -5.73 10.81
C THR A 35 3.49 -5.77 11.59
N ASP A 36 4.58 -5.30 10.98
CA ASP A 36 5.86 -5.04 11.64
C ASP A 36 5.94 -3.60 12.18
N GLN A 37 7.02 -3.25 12.89
CA GLN A 37 7.25 -1.90 13.43
C GLN A 37 7.18 -0.79 12.37
N ARG A 38 7.59 -1.08 11.13
CA ARG A 38 7.54 -0.11 10.03
C ARG A 38 6.12 0.15 9.58
N GLY A 39 5.32 -0.89 9.45
CA GLY A 39 3.90 -0.79 9.09
C GLY A 39 3.07 -0.16 10.20
N ALA A 40 3.40 -0.43 11.47
CA ALA A 40 2.72 0.16 12.61
C ALA A 40 2.72 1.70 12.61
N ARG A 41 3.79 2.33 12.10
CA ARG A 41 3.87 3.80 11.96
C ARG A 41 2.78 4.38 11.06
N TYR A 42 2.38 3.64 10.03
CA TYR A 42 1.27 4.03 9.16
C TYR A 42 -0.09 3.77 9.82
N LEU A 43 -0.23 2.63 10.50
CA LEU A 43 -1.48 2.21 11.15
C LEU A 43 -1.81 3.01 12.41
N ALA A 44 -0.80 3.48 13.15
CA ALA A 44 -0.98 4.34 14.33
C ALA A 44 -1.79 5.63 14.05
N LYS A 45 -1.84 6.03 12.78
CA LYS A 45 -2.59 7.20 12.30
C LYS A 45 -3.97 6.84 11.74
N SER A 46 -4.38 5.60 11.82
CA SER A 46 -5.66 5.07 11.34
C SER A 46 -6.53 4.58 12.49
N SER A 47 -7.83 4.38 12.26
CA SER A 47 -8.75 3.75 13.21
C SER A 47 -8.69 2.22 13.20
N CYS A 48 -7.71 1.62 12.54
CA CYS A 48 -7.61 0.17 12.40
C CYS A 48 -7.14 -0.49 13.70
N LYS A 49 -7.78 -1.61 14.07
CA LYS A 49 -7.26 -2.48 15.13
C LYS A 49 -6.08 -3.26 14.58
N PHE A 50 -4.90 -3.12 15.19
CA PHE A 50 -3.72 -3.84 14.76
C PHE A 50 -2.87 -4.34 15.92
N GLU A 51 -2.01 -5.30 15.61
CA GLU A 51 -0.95 -5.80 16.48
C GLU A 51 0.36 -5.92 15.72
N ILE A 52 1.46 -5.95 16.47
CA ILE A 52 2.81 -5.99 15.91
C ILE A 52 3.40 -7.37 16.16
N ILE A 53 3.89 -7.99 15.07
CA ILE A 53 4.79 -9.14 15.14
C ILE A 53 6.03 -8.77 14.33
N ASP A 54 7.17 -8.64 15.01
CA ASP A 54 8.41 -8.33 14.34
C ASP A 54 8.99 -9.55 13.65
N VAL A 55 9.12 -9.42 12.34
CA VAL A 55 9.72 -10.43 11.47
C VAL A 55 10.94 -9.82 10.80
N PRO A 56 12.16 -10.29 11.10
CA PRO A 56 13.36 -9.77 10.47
C PRO A 56 13.42 -10.16 8.99
N ASN A 57 13.93 -9.25 8.17
CA ASN A 57 14.20 -9.56 6.78
C ASN A 57 15.42 -10.48 6.66
N ILE A 58 15.21 -11.68 6.13
CA ILE A 58 16.26 -12.69 5.98
C ILE A 58 17.36 -12.22 5.02
N PHE A 59 17.02 -11.41 4.01
CA PHE A 59 17.92 -11.06 2.91
C PHE A 59 18.68 -9.75 3.10
N ASN A 60 18.52 -9.04 4.21
CA ASN A 60 19.16 -7.75 4.41
C ASN A 60 20.67 -7.82 4.68
N ASN A 61 21.18 -8.94 5.19
CA ASN A 61 22.60 -9.09 5.52
C ASN A 61 22.97 -10.57 5.59
N LEU A 62 23.83 -11.00 4.67
CA LEU A 62 24.29 -12.39 4.59
C LEU A 62 25.06 -12.82 5.85
N PHE A 63 25.83 -11.91 6.49
CA PHE A 63 26.54 -12.21 7.74
C PHE A 63 25.63 -12.47 8.95
N LYS A 64 24.35 -12.04 8.87
CA LYS A 64 23.32 -12.26 9.90
C LYS A 64 22.30 -13.32 9.50
N LEU A 65 22.56 -14.08 8.45
CA LEU A 65 21.59 -15.02 7.88
C LEU A 65 21.12 -16.05 8.91
N SER A 66 22.02 -16.68 9.64
CA SER A 66 21.68 -17.68 10.67
C SER A 66 20.81 -17.09 11.79
N ILE A 67 21.18 -15.90 12.27
CA ILE A 67 20.41 -15.20 13.31
C ILE A 67 19.02 -14.81 12.78
N ASN A 68 18.94 -14.34 11.54
CA ASN A 68 17.65 -13.96 10.93
C ASN A 68 16.77 -15.18 10.67
N ILE A 69 17.32 -16.32 10.30
CA ILE A 69 16.58 -17.59 10.18
C ILE A 69 16.01 -17.99 11.54
N PHE A 70 16.83 -17.99 12.59
CA PHE A 70 16.39 -18.32 13.94
C PHE A 70 15.26 -17.40 14.42
N LYS A 71 15.40 -16.09 14.24
CA LYS A 71 14.34 -15.12 14.55
C LYS A 71 13.06 -15.36 13.76
N ASN A 72 13.16 -15.77 12.49
CA ASN A 72 11.97 -16.12 11.68
C ASN A 72 11.28 -17.40 12.19
N ILE A 73 12.01 -18.37 12.72
CA ILE A 73 11.45 -19.54 13.40
C ILE A 73 10.67 -19.09 14.65
N ILE A 74 11.24 -18.20 15.46
CA ILE A 74 10.53 -17.62 16.62
C ILE A 74 9.25 -16.91 16.14
N SER A 75 9.33 -16.08 15.11
CA SER A 75 8.18 -15.38 14.57
C SER A 75 7.10 -16.34 14.03
N PHE A 76 7.50 -17.50 13.50
CA PHE A 76 6.56 -18.55 13.12
C PHE A 76 5.80 -19.10 14.35
N PHE A 77 6.49 -19.45 15.42
CA PHE A 77 5.84 -19.95 16.64
C PHE A 77 4.95 -18.89 17.31
N GLN A 78 5.40 -17.64 17.35
CA GLN A 78 4.58 -16.53 17.82
C GLN A 78 3.30 -16.39 16.99
N SER A 79 3.43 -16.43 15.66
CA SER A 79 2.30 -16.39 14.73
C SER A 79 1.36 -17.58 14.91
N TYR A 80 1.90 -18.76 15.12
CA TYR A 80 1.13 -19.99 15.34
C TYR A 80 0.30 -19.91 16.63
N ILE A 81 0.93 -19.54 17.75
CA ILE A 81 0.27 -19.37 19.03
C ILE A 81 -0.80 -18.29 18.94
N TYR A 82 -0.46 -17.17 18.28
CA TYR A 82 -1.38 -16.06 18.06
C TYR A 82 -2.64 -16.48 17.29
N LEU A 83 -2.46 -17.14 16.15
CA LEU A 83 -3.58 -17.61 15.32
C LEU A 83 -4.44 -18.64 16.05
N LYS A 84 -3.81 -19.57 16.79
CA LYS A 84 -4.52 -20.60 17.58
C LYS A 84 -5.33 -19.95 18.71
N LYS A 85 -4.74 -19.04 19.48
CA LYS A 85 -5.38 -18.36 20.61
C LYS A 85 -6.57 -17.49 20.17
N ASN A 86 -6.44 -16.73 19.08
CA ASN A 86 -7.47 -15.79 18.62
C ASN A 86 -8.51 -16.42 17.70
N ASN A 87 -8.29 -17.66 17.26
CA ASN A 87 -9.18 -18.45 16.41
C ASN A 87 -9.68 -17.68 15.17
N PHE A 88 -8.76 -17.11 14.38
CA PHE A 88 -9.09 -16.52 13.09
C PHE A 88 -9.46 -17.62 12.08
N ASP A 89 -10.46 -17.33 11.25
CA ASP A 89 -10.94 -18.25 10.20
C ASP A 89 -10.16 -18.05 8.89
N ILE A 90 -9.85 -16.80 8.56
CA ILE A 90 -9.30 -16.38 7.29
C ILE A 90 -8.06 -15.50 7.52
N LEU A 91 -7.00 -15.77 6.75
CA LEU A 91 -5.86 -14.88 6.61
C LEU A 91 -5.87 -14.24 5.22
N ILE A 92 -5.82 -12.90 5.15
CA ILE A 92 -5.61 -12.15 3.91
C ILE A 92 -4.25 -11.49 3.96
N SER A 93 -3.36 -11.77 3.00
CA SER A 93 -2.06 -11.13 2.91
C SER A 93 -2.06 -10.06 1.81
N THR A 94 -1.65 -8.85 2.15
CA THR A 94 -1.39 -7.78 1.18
C THR A 94 0.08 -7.74 0.73
N GLY A 95 0.86 -8.75 1.13
CA GLY A 95 2.27 -8.90 0.79
C GLY A 95 3.23 -8.41 1.87
N GLY A 96 4.51 -8.41 1.50
CA GLY A 96 5.61 -8.15 2.43
C GLY A 96 6.12 -9.43 3.09
N TYR A 97 7.45 -9.49 3.33
CA TYR A 97 8.11 -10.68 3.87
C TYR A 97 7.61 -11.07 5.27
N MET A 98 7.15 -10.10 6.05
CA MET A 98 6.61 -10.35 7.40
C MET A 98 5.34 -11.19 7.38
N SER A 99 4.65 -11.29 6.24
CA SER A 99 3.46 -12.15 6.11
C SER A 99 3.81 -13.64 6.03
N ILE A 100 5.08 -14.01 5.77
CA ILE A 100 5.47 -15.42 5.56
C ILE A 100 5.29 -16.28 6.81
N PRO A 101 5.76 -15.90 8.02
CA PRO A 101 5.52 -16.70 9.22
C PRO A 101 4.04 -16.90 9.54
N LEU A 102 3.23 -15.83 9.39
CA LEU A 102 1.77 -15.90 9.57
C LEU A 102 1.11 -16.84 8.55
N PHE A 103 1.52 -16.75 7.30
CA PHE A 103 1.05 -17.62 6.24
C PHE A 103 1.36 -19.10 6.52
N LEU A 104 2.61 -19.42 6.91
CA LEU A 104 3.01 -20.78 7.25
C LEU A 104 2.21 -21.30 8.43
N SER A 105 2.02 -20.49 9.46
CA SER A 105 1.21 -20.83 10.64
C SER A 105 -0.27 -21.07 10.27
N ALA A 106 -0.84 -20.22 9.42
CA ALA A 106 -2.21 -20.40 8.92
C ALA A 106 -2.37 -21.70 8.12
N LYS A 107 -1.35 -22.04 7.30
CA LYS A 107 -1.30 -23.31 6.56
C LYS A 107 -1.29 -24.52 7.51
N PHE A 108 -0.44 -24.50 8.54
CA PHE A 108 -0.39 -25.57 9.55
C PHE A 108 -1.71 -25.74 10.28
N LEU A 109 -2.39 -24.63 10.58
CA LEU A 109 -3.70 -24.60 11.23
C LEU A 109 -4.87 -24.83 10.25
N LYS A 110 -4.59 -25.17 8.98
CA LYS A 110 -5.58 -25.39 7.90
C LYS A 110 -6.58 -24.25 7.73
N LYS A 111 -6.14 -23.01 7.98
CA LYS A 111 -6.95 -21.81 7.78
C LYS A 111 -7.00 -21.42 6.31
N GLU A 112 -8.09 -20.78 5.88
CA GLU A 112 -8.18 -20.26 4.52
C GLU A 112 -7.25 -19.06 4.33
N VAL A 113 -6.46 -19.06 3.26
CA VAL A 113 -5.55 -17.98 2.93
C VAL A 113 -5.90 -17.37 1.59
N PHE A 114 -6.03 -16.06 1.57
CA PHE A 114 -6.20 -15.23 0.37
C PHE A 114 -5.04 -14.26 0.25
N LEU A 115 -4.69 -13.93 -0.99
CA LEU A 115 -3.67 -12.94 -1.30
C LEU A 115 -4.31 -11.73 -1.97
N TYR A 116 -3.74 -10.57 -1.77
CA TYR A 116 -4.03 -9.37 -2.54
C TYR A 116 -2.74 -8.84 -3.17
N GLU A 117 -2.75 -8.65 -4.50
CA GLU A 117 -1.64 -8.11 -5.27
C GLU A 117 -2.11 -6.87 -6.03
N PRO A 118 -1.78 -5.67 -5.55
CA PRO A 118 -2.17 -4.43 -6.22
C PRO A 118 -1.35 -4.11 -7.47
N ASN A 119 -0.23 -4.82 -7.68
CA ASN A 119 0.70 -4.53 -8.77
C ASN A 119 0.48 -5.47 -9.95
N THR A 120 0.92 -5.03 -11.13
CA THR A 120 0.97 -5.87 -12.33
C THR A 120 2.10 -6.90 -12.33
N THR A 121 2.94 -6.90 -11.30
CA THR A 121 4.03 -7.86 -11.10
C THR A 121 3.86 -8.55 -9.76
N LEU A 122 3.86 -9.88 -9.76
CA LEU A 122 3.70 -10.68 -8.56
C LEU A 122 4.85 -10.46 -7.58
N GLY A 123 4.54 -9.95 -6.39
CA GLY A 123 5.51 -9.74 -5.32
C GLY A 123 6.13 -11.04 -4.82
N ARG A 124 7.40 -10.99 -4.36
CA ARG A 124 8.16 -12.18 -3.93
C ARG A 124 7.45 -12.98 -2.83
N ALA A 125 6.89 -12.30 -1.84
CA ALA A 125 6.15 -12.96 -0.76
C ALA A 125 4.88 -13.63 -1.30
N ASN A 126 4.09 -12.94 -2.13
CA ASN A 126 2.90 -13.50 -2.75
C ASN A 126 3.24 -14.69 -3.65
N ARG A 127 4.36 -14.64 -4.39
CA ARG A 127 4.85 -15.77 -5.21
C ARG A 127 5.17 -17.01 -4.37
N PHE A 128 5.71 -16.83 -3.18
CA PHE A 128 5.96 -17.92 -2.24
C PHE A 128 4.64 -18.51 -1.71
N MET A 129 3.68 -17.64 -1.39
CA MET A 129 2.44 -18.02 -0.71
C MET A 129 1.36 -18.56 -1.66
N ILE A 130 1.39 -18.23 -2.95
CA ILE A 130 0.31 -18.53 -3.91
C ILE A 130 0.01 -20.01 -4.05
N ASN A 131 1.01 -20.89 -3.87
CA ASN A 131 0.81 -22.33 -3.97
C ASN A 131 -0.29 -22.85 -3.03
N TYR A 132 -0.35 -22.31 -1.82
CA TYR A 132 -1.28 -22.72 -0.76
C TYR A 132 -2.44 -21.75 -0.54
N SER A 133 -2.47 -20.63 -1.26
CA SER A 133 -3.60 -19.70 -1.19
C SER A 133 -4.80 -20.24 -1.96
N LYS A 134 -5.99 -19.87 -1.51
CA LYS A 134 -7.26 -20.23 -2.16
C LYS A 134 -7.47 -19.41 -3.43
N LYS A 135 -7.27 -18.09 -3.35
CA LYS A 135 -7.35 -17.13 -4.45
C LYS A 135 -6.34 -16.01 -4.24
N ILE A 136 -6.02 -15.33 -5.33
CA ILE A 136 -5.30 -14.06 -5.32
C ILE A 136 -6.15 -12.99 -6.00
N PHE A 137 -6.46 -11.94 -5.25
CA PHE A 137 -7.19 -10.78 -5.75
C PHE A 137 -6.20 -9.82 -6.42
N CYS A 138 -6.47 -9.46 -7.65
CA CYS A 138 -5.61 -8.61 -8.48
C CYS A 138 -6.45 -7.54 -9.16
N ILE A 139 -5.83 -6.45 -9.61
CA ILE A 139 -6.48 -5.39 -10.40
C ILE A 139 -6.50 -5.70 -11.90
N THR A 140 -5.80 -6.75 -12.34
CA THR A 140 -5.72 -7.20 -13.74
C THR A 140 -5.52 -8.72 -13.78
N ASN A 141 -5.92 -9.33 -14.89
CA ASN A 141 -5.66 -10.74 -15.16
C ASN A 141 -4.23 -11.00 -15.71
N LYS A 142 -3.51 -9.95 -16.16
CA LYS A 142 -2.15 -10.03 -16.68
C LYS A 142 -1.15 -9.68 -15.59
N ILE A 143 -0.74 -10.67 -14.80
CA ILE A 143 0.25 -10.51 -13.73
C ILE A 143 1.60 -11.07 -14.20
N ASN A 144 2.58 -10.18 -14.29
CA ASN A 144 3.94 -10.58 -14.62
C ASN A 144 4.54 -11.47 -13.52
N ASN A 145 5.39 -12.43 -13.93
CA ASN A 145 6.03 -13.41 -13.05
C ASN A 145 5.06 -14.37 -12.32
N LEU A 146 3.80 -14.42 -12.74
CA LEU A 146 2.86 -15.42 -12.25
C LEU A 146 3.10 -16.75 -12.99
N PRO A 147 3.37 -17.87 -12.29
CA PRO A 147 3.46 -19.17 -12.94
C PRO A 147 2.10 -19.59 -13.52
N LYS A 148 2.08 -20.04 -14.77
CA LYS A 148 0.85 -20.41 -15.53
C LYS A 148 -0.11 -21.30 -14.73
N LYS A 149 0.40 -22.27 -13.97
CA LYS A 149 -0.39 -23.19 -13.14
C LYS A 149 -1.27 -22.50 -12.07
N PHE A 150 -1.08 -21.21 -11.81
CA PHE A 150 -1.85 -20.46 -10.82
C PHE A 150 -2.78 -19.41 -11.44
N GLU A 151 -2.90 -19.33 -12.75
CA GLU A 151 -3.81 -18.41 -13.43
C GLU A 151 -5.27 -18.60 -13.00
N ASN A 152 -5.68 -19.84 -12.71
CA ASN A 152 -7.00 -20.16 -12.19
C ASN A 152 -7.28 -19.65 -10.76
N LYS A 153 -6.26 -19.20 -10.05
CA LYS A 153 -6.39 -18.58 -8.73
C LYS A 153 -6.63 -17.08 -8.80
N ILE A 154 -6.40 -16.44 -9.95
CA ILE A 154 -6.63 -15.00 -10.11
C ILE A 154 -8.14 -14.71 -9.97
N PHE A 155 -8.43 -13.70 -9.21
CA PHE A 155 -9.74 -13.08 -9.15
C PHE A 155 -9.56 -11.58 -9.34
N VAL A 156 -10.01 -11.06 -10.46
CA VAL A 156 -9.87 -9.64 -10.78
C VAL A 156 -10.90 -8.83 -10.01
N ILE A 157 -10.46 -7.78 -9.34
CA ILE A 157 -11.29 -6.82 -8.64
C ILE A 157 -10.90 -5.41 -9.07
N GLU A 158 -11.77 -4.46 -8.85
CA GLU A 158 -11.43 -3.05 -9.00
C GLU A 158 -10.33 -2.63 -8.00
N PRO A 159 -9.55 -1.57 -8.32
CA PRO A 159 -8.56 -1.04 -7.39
C PRO A 159 -9.20 -0.73 -6.04
N LEU A 160 -8.63 -1.32 -4.98
CA LEU A 160 -9.17 -1.19 -3.64
C LEU A 160 -8.81 0.17 -3.05
N LEU A 161 -9.77 1.07 -3.03
CA LEU A 161 -9.66 2.39 -2.43
C LEU A 161 -10.22 2.39 -1.00
N ARG A 162 -9.83 3.35 -0.19
CA ARG A 162 -10.44 3.58 1.13
C ARG A 162 -11.91 3.93 0.96
N LYS A 163 -12.75 3.53 1.93
CA LYS A 163 -14.20 3.72 1.85
C LYS A 163 -14.58 5.19 1.65
N GLU A 164 -13.88 6.09 2.33
CA GLU A 164 -14.10 7.54 2.26
C GLU A 164 -13.96 8.11 0.83
N ILE A 165 -13.14 7.46 -0.02
CA ILE A 165 -12.96 7.90 -1.41
C ILE A 165 -14.18 7.57 -2.27
N TYR A 166 -14.89 6.47 -1.96
CA TYR A 166 -16.13 6.13 -2.67
C TYR A 166 -17.31 7.03 -2.28
N GLU A 167 -17.23 7.68 -1.11
CA GLU A 167 -18.25 8.59 -0.58
C GLU A 167 -18.08 10.03 -1.12
N ILE A 168 -16.93 10.33 -1.74
CA ILE A 168 -16.75 11.63 -2.41
C ILE A 168 -17.69 11.66 -3.61
N GLU A 169 -18.68 12.54 -3.55
CA GLU A 169 -19.60 12.76 -4.69
C GLU A 169 -18.79 13.08 -5.94
N LYS A 170 -19.06 12.32 -7.00
CA LYS A 170 -18.53 12.61 -8.32
C LYS A 170 -19.23 13.87 -8.83
N ASN A 171 -18.80 15.03 -8.38
CA ASN A 171 -19.13 16.27 -9.03
C ASN A 171 -18.57 16.19 -10.46
N ASN A 172 -19.41 15.75 -11.38
CA ASN A 172 -19.14 15.62 -12.81
C ASN A 172 -18.99 17.02 -13.44
N GLN A 173 -18.03 17.78 -13.00
CA GLN A 173 -17.56 18.95 -13.71
C GLN A 173 -16.53 18.53 -14.75
N ASN A 174 -17.00 17.95 -15.86
CA ASN A 174 -16.17 17.71 -17.07
C ASN A 174 -15.71 19.02 -17.74
N LYS A 175 -15.78 20.16 -17.08
CA LYS A 175 -15.30 21.43 -17.60
C LYS A 175 -13.83 21.59 -17.25
N ILE A 176 -12.99 21.65 -18.27
CA ILE A 176 -11.59 22.03 -18.11
C ILE A 176 -11.56 23.41 -17.47
N SER A 177 -10.93 23.56 -16.32
CA SER A 177 -10.81 24.84 -15.62
C SER A 177 -9.91 25.80 -16.40
N ASN A 178 -10.21 27.08 -16.34
CA ASN A 178 -9.31 28.13 -16.80
C ASN A 178 -8.97 29.03 -15.59
N PRO A 179 -7.75 29.02 -15.08
CA PRO A 179 -6.55 28.30 -15.55
C PRO A 179 -6.67 26.77 -15.42
N LEU A 180 -5.95 26.04 -16.27
CA LEU A 180 -5.85 24.58 -16.19
C LEU A 180 -5.18 24.16 -14.88
N LYS A 181 -5.87 23.38 -14.06
CA LYS A 181 -5.32 22.86 -12.80
C LYS A 181 -4.56 21.56 -13.05
N ILE A 182 -3.27 21.56 -12.70
CA ILE A 182 -2.38 20.39 -12.80
C ILE A 182 -2.04 19.91 -11.39
N ILE A 183 -2.37 18.66 -11.09
CA ILE A 183 -2.03 18.02 -9.82
C ILE A 183 -0.89 17.03 -10.04
N ILE A 184 0.20 17.16 -9.28
CA ILE A 184 1.38 16.31 -9.33
C ILE A 184 1.56 15.63 -7.97
N LEU A 185 1.36 14.30 -7.92
CA LEU A 185 1.47 13.50 -6.70
C LEU A 185 2.50 12.38 -6.90
N GLY A 186 3.61 12.47 -6.19
CA GLY A 186 4.73 11.53 -6.32
C GLY A 186 4.80 10.45 -5.23
N GLY A 187 3.95 10.53 -4.21
CA GLY A 187 4.09 9.71 -3.01
C GLY A 187 5.45 9.92 -2.30
N SER A 188 5.75 9.06 -1.33
CA SER A 188 6.94 9.20 -0.47
C SER A 188 8.28 9.02 -1.20
N GLN A 189 8.30 8.34 -2.35
CA GLN A 189 9.54 8.05 -3.10
C GLN A 189 9.58 8.75 -4.46
N GLY A 190 8.44 9.08 -5.04
CA GLY A 190 8.34 9.64 -6.39
C GLY A 190 8.43 11.16 -6.49
N ALA A 191 8.24 11.90 -5.38
CA ALA A 191 8.23 13.36 -5.38
C ALA A 191 9.51 13.96 -5.97
N ASN A 192 10.69 13.49 -5.58
CA ASN A 192 11.96 13.96 -6.11
C ASN A 192 12.12 13.73 -7.62
N PHE A 193 11.57 12.66 -8.14
CA PHE A 193 11.60 12.39 -9.57
C PHE A 193 10.83 13.45 -10.35
N PHE A 194 9.64 13.80 -9.87
CA PHE A 194 8.81 14.83 -10.51
C PHE A 194 9.42 16.23 -10.38
N ASP A 195 10.00 16.57 -9.23
CA ASP A 195 10.69 17.84 -9.03
C ASP A 195 11.81 18.05 -10.05
N LYS A 196 12.56 17.01 -10.38
CA LYS A 196 13.67 17.08 -11.33
C LYS A 196 13.20 17.10 -12.79
N ASN A 197 12.22 16.26 -13.13
CA ASN A 197 11.90 15.96 -14.52
C ASN A 197 10.72 16.77 -15.08
N LEU A 198 9.73 17.16 -14.25
CA LEU A 198 8.55 17.87 -14.75
C LEU A 198 8.66 19.39 -14.72
N LYS A 199 9.54 19.96 -13.90
CA LYS A 199 9.66 21.41 -13.72
C LYS A 199 9.72 22.18 -15.02
N ASN A 200 10.62 21.81 -15.93
CA ASN A 200 10.79 22.51 -17.21
C ASN A 200 9.58 22.34 -18.14
N SER A 201 8.95 21.17 -18.13
CA SER A 201 7.73 20.90 -18.90
C SER A 201 6.59 21.78 -18.42
N ILE A 202 6.41 21.92 -17.13
CA ILE A 202 5.39 22.78 -16.50
C ILE A 202 5.62 24.25 -16.89
N ILE A 203 6.87 24.74 -16.81
CA ILE A 203 7.22 26.10 -17.25
C ILE A 203 6.93 26.29 -18.74
N ASN A 204 7.23 25.31 -19.59
CA ASN A 204 6.94 25.41 -21.02
C ASN A 204 5.44 25.41 -21.33
N ILE A 205 4.63 24.68 -20.57
CA ILE A 205 3.17 24.69 -20.70
C ILE A 205 2.63 26.07 -20.29
N SER A 206 3.11 26.65 -19.17
CA SER A 206 2.64 27.94 -18.67
C SER A 206 2.84 29.10 -19.65
N LYS A 207 3.84 28.99 -20.53
CA LYS A 207 4.07 29.98 -21.61
C LYS A 207 3.01 29.92 -22.70
N LYS A 208 2.26 28.83 -22.80
CA LYS A 208 1.26 28.61 -23.85
C LYS A 208 -0.17 28.77 -23.38
N ILE A 209 -0.46 28.36 -22.15
CA ILE A 209 -1.79 28.42 -21.54
C ILE A 209 -1.70 28.77 -20.05
N PRO A 210 -2.70 29.45 -19.48
CA PRO A 210 -2.76 29.71 -18.04
C PRO A 210 -2.90 28.41 -17.25
N ILE A 211 -2.01 28.17 -16.27
CA ILE A 211 -2.05 26.98 -15.43
C ILE A 211 -1.96 27.33 -13.95
N GLU A 212 -2.53 26.45 -13.11
CA GLU A 212 -2.35 26.41 -11.68
C GLU A 212 -1.77 25.05 -11.30
N VAL A 213 -0.71 25.01 -10.48
CA VAL A 213 -0.01 23.77 -10.13
C VAL A 213 -0.20 23.45 -8.66
N ILE A 214 -0.67 22.24 -8.36
CA ILE A 214 -0.72 21.68 -7.01
C ILE A 214 0.26 20.51 -6.99
N GLN A 215 1.40 20.65 -6.28
CA GLN A 215 2.45 19.65 -6.34
C GLN A 215 2.90 19.19 -4.94
N GLN A 216 2.91 17.87 -4.77
CA GLN A 216 3.55 17.23 -3.63
C GLN A 216 5.06 17.12 -3.86
N THR A 217 5.85 17.54 -2.86
CA THR A 217 7.31 17.44 -2.85
C THR A 217 7.84 17.08 -1.46
N ASN A 218 9.15 16.93 -1.32
CA ASN A 218 9.78 16.81 0.00
C ASN A 218 9.91 18.18 0.66
N GLU A 219 9.84 18.23 2.00
CA GLU A 219 9.90 19.48 2.78
C GLU A 219 11.05 20.39 2.34
N LYS A 220 12.24 19.82 2.16
CA LYS A 220 13.45 20.56 1.74
C LYS A 220 13.34 21.24 0.36
N ASN A 221 12.43 20.80 -0.48
CA ASN A 221 12.28 21.31 -1.85
C ASN A 221 11.12 22.31 -1.99
N ILE A 222 10.27 22.46 -0.97
CA ILE A 222 9.05 23.29 -1.04
C ILE A 222 9.37 24.72 -1.45
N THR A 223 10.28 25.38 -0.74
CA THR A 223 10.62 26.79 -0.98
C THR A 223 11.21 26.97 -2.36
N SER A 224 12.22 26.18 -2.72
CA SER A 224 12.88 26.27 -4.02
C SER A 224 11.92 26.07 -5.18
N LEU A 225 11.02 25.08 -5.10
CA LEU A 225 10.08 24.79 -6.17
C LEU A 225 9.00 25.87 -6.29
N ARG A 226 8.53 26.39 -5.15
CA ARG A 226 7.59 27.52 -5.09
C ARG A 226 8.17 28.76 -5.77
N ASP A 227 9.40 29.14 -5.43
CA ASP A 227 10.08 30.31 -6.00
C ASP A 227 10.26 30.18 -7.51
N ILE A 228 10.58 28.99 -8.00
CA ILE A 228 10.71 28.74 -9.44
C ILE A 228 9.36 28.98 -10.15
N TYR A 229 8.27 28.47 -9.60
CA TYR A 229 6.94 28.64 -10.20
C TYR A 229 6.48 30.09 -10.14
N LEU A 230 6.70 30.79 -9.01
CA LEU A 230 6.38 32.21 -8.88
C LEU A 230 7.16 33.09 -9.87
N LYS A 231 8.47 32.85 -10.06
CA LYS A 231 9.29 33.54 -11.05
C LYS A 231 8.79 33.36 -12.50
N ASN A 232 8.03 32.32 -12.76
CA ASN A 232 7.41 32.05 -14.07
C ASN A 232 5.92 32.37 -14.13
N ASN A 233 5.41 33.18 -13.18
CA ASN A 233 4.01 33.58 -13.06
C ASN A 233 3.02 32.39 -12.98
N ILE A 234 3.44 31.26 -12.39
CA ILE A 234 2.60 30.08 -12.23
C ILE A 234 2.01 30.11 -10.82
N LYS A 235 0.66 30.22 -10.74
CA LYS A 235 -0.06 30.03 -9.49
C LYS A 235 0.18 28.60 -8.97
N ASN A 236 0.60 28.49 -7.70
CA ASN A 236 0.96 27.18 -7.19
C ASN A 236 0.60 26.95 -5.72
N LYS A 237 0.36 25.67 -5.36
CA LYS A 237 0.26 25.16 -3.99
C LYS A 237 1.26 23.99 -3.86
N ILE A 238 2.41 24.26 -3.22
CA ILE A 238 3.46 23.25 -3.00
C ILE A 238 3.37 22.77 -1.56
N PHE A 239 3.34 21.45 -1.35
CA PHE A 239 3.19 20.84 -0.03
C PHE A 239 4.01 19.57 0.10
N SER A 240 4.32 19.18 1.33
CA SER A 240 4.83 17.85 1.67
C SER A 240 3.66 16.87 1.85
N PHE A 241 3.86 15.76 2.54
CA PHE A 241 2.79 14.80 2.79
C PHE A 241 1.65 15.43 3.60
N ASP A 242 0.49 15.55 2.98
CA ASP A 242 -0.74 16.01 3.62
C ASP A 242 -1.77 14.87 3.71
N LYS A 243 -2.27 14.62 4.94
CA LYS A 243 -3.27 13.59 5.20
C LYS A 243 -4.68 14.01 4.78
N ASN A 244 -4.93 15.31 4.78
CA ASN A 244 -6.24 15.91 4.51
C ASN A 244 -6.35 16.45 3.09
N PHE A 245 -5.42 16.07 2.20
CA PHE A 245 -5.38 16.55 0.83
C PHE A 245 -6.71 16.39 0.07
N LEU A 246 -7.49 15.36 0.41
CA LEU A 246 -8.80 15.10 -0.22
C LEU A 246 -9.94 15.97 0.35
N ASN A 247 -9.71 16.67 1.45
CA ASN A 247 -10.71 17.48 2.17
C ASN A 247 -10.51 18.99 1.94
N GLY A 248 -9.63 19.39 1.02
CA GLY A 248 -9.28 20.80 0.75
C GLY A 248 -9.56 21.27 -0.66
#